data_90b4e23ef9bc4916d68c8b3e2ed72f58
#
_entry.id   90b4e23ef9bc4916d68c8b3e2ed72f58
#
_cell.length_a   1.000
_cell.length_b   1.000
_cell.length_c   1.000
_cell.angle_alpha   90.00
_cell.angle_beta   90.00
_cell.angle_gamma   90.00
#
_symmetry.space_group_name_H-M   'P 1'
#
loop_
_entity.id
_entity.type
_entity.pdbx_description
1 polymer ?
#
loop_
_entity_poly.entity_id
_entity_poly.type
_entity_poly.pdbx_seq_one_letter_code
_entity_poly.pdbx_strand_id
1 'polypeptide(L)'
;MPESLFEEVSMQSSRSEQLFAIAQQVIPGGVNSPVRAFRSVGGTPRFIARGQGAYVWDVDGNRYIDYVLSWGPLVLGHAHPTVVAALQEAVARGTSYGAPTELEVELAQQVIDLVPSVEMVRFVNSGTEATMSALRLARAYTGRAKIVKFSGCYHGHADMLLVQAGSGVATLGLPDSPGVPAATAADTLIAPFNDLAAVERLFEAYPGQIAGVIVEPIAANIGFVLPQEGFLTGLQHLCRSEGALFILDEVMTGFRASPGGAQALWGLDPDLTCLGKVIGGGLPVGAYAGKRAIMEMVAPVGPMYQAGTLSGNPLAMTAGLVTLRELTKPGVFDAIAAATARLVNGIEELAAHYGIPLQAGCTGSMFGFYFLKSAGRVITDYATAREHADAARYARFFHAMLERGVYFAPSQFEAGFISSAHDDEVIEKTLQAVEEGMREEGMREEE
;
A
#
# COMPACT_ATOMS: atom_id res chain seq x y z
N MET A 1 -3.99 27.54 -20.75
CA MET A 1 -2.95 26.69 -21.40
C MET A 1 -2.86 27.11 -22.84
N PRO A 2 -1.67 27.30 -23.43
CA PRO A 2 -1.57 27.70 -24.84
C PRO A 2 -2.14 26.59 -25.73
N GLU A 3 -3.03 26.95 -26.62
CA GLU A 3 -3.68 26.09 -27.62
C GLU A 3 -2.68 25.31 -28.48
N SER A 4 -1.46 25.79 -28.60
CA SER A 4 -0.40 25.19 -29.42
C SER A 4 0.11 23.81 -28.98
N LEU A 5 -0.11 23.40 -27.73
CA LEU A 5 0.31 22.08 -27.24
C LEU A 5 -0.64 20.93 -27.65
N PHE A 6 -1.82 21.26 -28.18
CA PHE A 6 -2.82 20.26 -28.57
C PHE A 6 -2.85 19.98 -30.09
N GLU A 7 -2.19 20.81 -30.90
CA GLU A 7 -2.24 20.69 -32.37
C GLU A 7 -1.28 19.63 -32.96
N GLU A 8 -0.27 19.17 -32.22
CA GLU A 8 0.74 18.21 -32.71
C GLU A 8 0.41 16.72 -32.52
N VAL A 9 -0.67 16.38 -31.80
CA VAL A 9 -1.02 14.97 -31.54
C VAL A 9 -2.09 14.51 -32.53
N SER A 10 -1.77 13.44 -33.28
CA SER A 10 -2.59 12.84 -34.34
C SER A 10 -4.09 12.77 -33.99
N MET A 11 -4.96 13.16 -34.92
CA MET A 11 -6.43 13.13 -34.81
C MET A 11 -7.05 11.72 -34.61
N GLN A 12 -6.26 10.64 -34.51
CA GLN A 12 -6.69 9.25 -34.31
C GLN A 12 -6.40 8.71 -32.91
N SER A 13 -5.72 9.45 -32.03
CA SER A 13 -5.39 9.00 -30.68
C SER A 13 -6.48 9.31 -29.66
N SER A 14 -6.64 8.44 -28.64
CA SER A 14 -7.59 8.69 -27.55
C SER A 14 -7.21 9.93 -26.74
N ARG A 15 -8.16 10.48 -25.97
CA ARG A 15 -7.89 11.63 -25.11
C ARG A 15 -6.84 11.31 -24.05
N SER A 16 -6.85 10.09 -23.53
CA SER A 16 -5.82 9.61 -22.57
C SER A 16 -4.42 9.62 -23.22
N GLU A 17 -4.27 9.20 -24.49
CA GLU A 17 -2.99 9.23 -25.20
C GLU A 17 -2.49 10.65 -25.39
N GLN A 18 -3.36 11.55 -25.81
CA GLN A 18 -3.05 12.98 -25.96
C GLN A 18 -2.55 13.59 -24.64
N LEU A 19 -3.29 13.35 -23.56
CA LEU A 19 -2.93 13.85 -22.23
C LEU A 19 -1.61 13.24 -21.72
N PHE A 20 -1.35 11.97 -21.98
CA PHE A 20 -0.10 11.33 -21.57
C PHE A 20 1.10 11.92 -22.31
N ALA A 21 0.97 12.16 -23.62
CA ALA A 21 2.02 12.83 -24.41
C ALA A 21 2.35 14.23 -23.86
N ILE A 22 1.33 15.01 -23.48
CA ILE A 22 1.51 16.33 -22.86
C ILE A 22 2.11 16.18 -21.45
N ALA A 23 1.59 15.24 -20.64
CA ALA A 23 2.07 15.03 -19.29
C ALA A 23 3.56 14.67 -19.24
N GLN A 24 4.06 13.89 -20.21
CA GLN A 24 5.48 13.57 -20.33
C GLN A 24 6.39 14.78 -20.57
N GLN A 25 5.84 15.89 -21.09
CA GLN A 25 6.60 17.12 -21.29
C GLN A 25 6.69 18.00 -20.03
N VAL A 26 5.73 17.85 -19.10
CA VAL A 26 5.59 18.73 -17.93
C VAL A 26 5.74 18.02 -16.59
N ILE A 27 5.67 16.69 -16.59
CA ILE A 27 5.82 15.85 -15.39
C ILE A 27 6.81 14.72 -15.72
N PRO A 28 7.82 14.44 -14.91
CA PRO A 28 8.77 13.36 -15.16
C PRO A 28 8.07 12.02 -15.41
N GLY A 29 8.22 11.47 -16.62
CA GLY A 29 7.54 10.25 -17.06
C GLY A 29 6.01 10.35 -17.19
N GLY A 30 5.45 11.56 -17.14
CA GLY A 30 4.02 11.84 -17.27
C GLY A 30 3.18 11.51 -16.03
N VAL A 31 3.79 11.15 -14.90
CA VAL A 31 3.11 10.67 -13.69
C VAL A 31 3.79 11.16 -12.41
N ASN A 32 3.03 11.24 -11.30
CA ASN A 32 3.54 11.59 -9.97
C ASN A 32 3.89 10.36 -9.11
N SER A 33 3.78 9.14 -9.68
CA SER A 33 4.27 7.90 -9.08
C SER A 33 4.58 6.88 -10.17
N PRO A 34 5.75 6.20 -10.15
CA PRO A 34 6.28 5.45 -11.29
C PRO A 34 5.36 4.35 -11.83
N VAL A 35 4.66 3.62 -10.95
CA VAL A 35 3.78 2.50 -11.34
C VAL A 35 2.62 2.95 -12.23
N ARG A 36 2.18 4.21 -12.10
CA ARG A 36 1.08 4.78 -12.89
C ARG A 36 1.40 4.94 -14.39
N ALA A 37 2.69 4.83 -14.77
CA ALA A 37 3.13 4.99 -16.17
C ALA A 37 2.96 3.73 -17.02
N PHE A 38 2.39 2.64 -16.51
CA PHE A 38 2.16 1.35 -17.21
C PHE A 38 3.42 0.67 -17.74
N ARG A 39 4.61 1.01 -17.22
CA ARG A 39 5.88 0.46 -17.73
C ARG A 39 5.96 -1.07 -17.63
N SER A 40 5.35 -1.66 -16.60
CA SER A 40 5.37 -3.12 -16.40
C SER A 40 4.45 -3.87 -17.34
N VAL A 41 3.39 -3.23 -17.82
CA VAL A 41 2.37 -3.87 -18.65
C VAL A 41 2.35 -3.31 -20.09
N GLY A 42 3.00 -2.17 -20.32
CA GLY A 42 2.99 -1.47 -21.61
C GLY A 42 1.68 -0.70 -21.85
N GLY A 43 1.58 -0.10 -23.02
CA GLY A 43 0.42 0.70 -23.41
C GLY A 43 0.37 2.08 -22.75
N THR A 44 -0.78 2.75 -22.85
CA THR A 44 -1.01 4.12 -22.36
C THR A 44 -1.85 4.10 -21.08
N PRO A 45 -1.41 4.80 -20.02
CA PRO A 45 -2.20 4.95 -18.80
C PRO A 45 -3.54 5.63 -19.07
N ARG A 46 -4.58 5.20 -18.37
CA ARG A 46 -5.90 5.83 -18.41
C ARG A 46 -5.90 7.10 -17.55
N PHE A 47 -6.36 8.21 -18.11
CA PHE A 47 -6.55 9.45 -17.37
C PHE A 47 -7.96 9.46 -16.79
N ILE A 48 -8.06 9.37 -15.48
CA ILE A 48 -9.35 9.22 -14.78
C ILE A 48 -9.99 10.60 -14.59
N ALA A 49 -11.26 10.71 -14.98
CA ALA A 49 -12.07 11.92 -14.87
C ALA A 49 -12.89 11.95 -13.56
N ARG A 50 -13.36 10.80 -13.09
CA ARG A 50 -14.17 10.69 -11.86
C ARG A 50 -14.19 9.25 -11.31
N GLY A 51 -14.55 9.12 -10.04
CA GLY A 51 -14.82 7.84 -9.40
C GLY A 51 -16.11 7.89 -8.59
N GLN A 52 -16.82 6.76 -8.49
CA GLN A 52 -18.00 6.61 -7.66
C GLN A 52 -18.21 5.13 -7.30
N GLY A 53 -18.38 4.83 -6.02
CA GLY A 53 -18.51 3.46 -5.53
C GLY A 53 -17.31 2.60 -5.92
N ALA A 54 -17.55 1.48 -6.57
CA ALA A 54 -16.53 0.56 -7.07
C ALA A 54 -15.93 0.98 -8.42
N TYR A 55 -16.37 2.08 -9.02
CA TYR A 55 -16.08 2.42 -10.41
C TYR A 55 -15.26 3.69 -10.56
N VAL A 56 -14.40 3.70 -11.59
CA VAL A 56 -13.78 4.90 -12.15
C VAL A 56 -14.16 5.07 -13.62
N TRP A 57 -14.12 6.32 -14.10
CA TRP A 57 -14.34 6.66 -15.51
C TRP A 57 -13.14 7.42 -16.02
N ASP A 58 -12.62 7.01 -17.16
CA ASP A 58 -11.57 7.76 -17.84
C ASP A 58 -12.12 8.99 -18.60
N VAL A 59 -11.21 9.79 -19.14
CA VAL A 59 -11.54 10.98 -19.93
C VAL A 59 -12.12 10.66 -21.30
N ASP A 60 -12.03 9.40 -21.73
CA ASP A 60 -12.58 8.88 -22.98
C ASP A 60 -14.01 8.34 -22.77
N GLY A 61 -14.52 8.33 -21.52
CA GLY A 61 -15.86 7.90 -21.14
C GLY A 61 -15.99 6.43 -20.80
N ASN A 62 -14.91 5.67 -20.82
CA ASN A 62 -14.90 4.26 -20.44
C ASN A 62 -15.03 4.11 -18.93
N ARG A 63 -15.78 3.10 -18.48
CA ARG A 63 -16.01 2.77 -17.08
C ARG A 63 -15.27 1.49 -16.71
N TYR A 64 -14.63 1.51 -15.56
CA TYR A 64 -13.88 0.37 -15.03
C TYR A 64 -14.27 0.07 -13.59
N ILE A 65 -14.38 -1.21 -13.23
CA ILE A 65 -14.38 -1.67 -11.84
C ILE A 65 -12.95 -1.49 -11.33
N ASP A 66 -12.76 -0.74 -10.25
CA ASP A 66 -11.44 -0.32 -9.77
C ASP A 66 -10.96 -1.14 -8.58
N TYR A 67 -9.97 -1.99 -8.79
CA TYR A 67 -9.26 -2.74 -7.76
C TYR A 67 -7.97 -2.08 -7.29
N VAL A 68 -7.62 -0.91 -7.83
CA VAL A 68 -6.49 -0.10 -7.36
C VAL A 68 -6.89 0.74 -6.14
N LEU A 69 -8.12 1.28 -6.13
CA LEU A 69 -8.70 2.07 -5.04
C LEU A 69 -7.71 3.09 -4.46
N SER A 70 -7.06 3.84 -5.40
CA SER A 70 -6.03 4.85 -5.07
C SER A 70 -4.82 4.28 -4.30
N TRP A 71 -4.48 3.00 -4.50
CA TRP A 71 -3.41 2.26 -3.82
C TRP A 71 -3.69 2.02 -2.33
N GLY A 72 -4.96 1.83 -1.98
CA GLY A 72 -5.39 1.36 -0.68
C GLY A 72 -6.20 2.29 0.21
N PRO A 73 -6.21 3.63 0.08
CA PRO A 73 -6.97 4.50 0.99
C PRO A 73 -8.49 4.37 0.92
N LEU A 74 -9.06 3.97 -0.24
CA LEU A 74 -10.50 4.03 -0.47
C LEU A 74 -11.24 2.74 -0.06
N VAL A 75 -11.18 2.38 1.22
CA VAL A 75 -11.84 1.18 1.76
C VAL A 75 -13.37 1.22 1.66
N LEU A 76 -13.97 2.41 1.58
CA LEU A 76 -15.40 2.61 1.35
C LEU A 76 -15.78 2.79 -0.13
N GLY A 77 -14.80 2.76 -1.03
CA GLY A 77 -15.00 3.09 -2.45
C GLY A 77 -14.88 4.58 -2.74
N HIS A 78 -15.07 4.93 -4.02
CA HIS A 78 -14.99 6.30 -4.49
C HIS A 78 -16.19 7.13 -4.09
N ALA A 79 -15.93 8.39 -3.71
CA ALA A 79 -16.94 9.40 -3.40
C ALA A 79 -18.06 8.90 -2.46
N HIS A 80 -17.68 8.21 -1.37
CA HIS A 80 -18.64 7.70 -0.40
C HIS A 80 -19.50 8.84 0.14
N PRO A 81 -20.85 8.75 0.10
CA PRO A 81 -21.73 9.89 0.38
C PRO A 81 -21.50 10.56 1.74
N THR A 82 -21.30 9.77 2.79
CA THR A 82 -21.07 10.29 4.15
C THR A 82 -19.75 11.05 4.24
N VAL A 83 -18.68 10.53 3.59
CA VAL A 83 -17.36 11.19 3.57
C VAL A 83 -17.44 12.50 2.76
N VAL A 84 -18.10 12.48 1.60
CA VAL A 84 -18.28 13.67 0.76
C VAL A 84 -19.05 14.75 1.49
N ALA A 85 -20.17 14.42 2.14
CA ALA A 85 -20.98 15.39 2.90
C ALA A 85 -20.17 16.02 4.05
N ALA A 86 -19.45 15.21 4.82
CA ALA A 86 -18.61 15.70 5.92
C ALA A 86 -17.47 16.61 5.42
N LEU A 87 -16.85 16.28 4.29
CA LEU A 87 -15.81 17.12 3.68
C LEU A 87 -16.37 18.45 3.16
N GLN A 88 -17.54 18.45 2.53
CA GLN A 88 -18.21 19.69 2.08
C GLN A 88 -18.48 20.63 3.25
N GLU A 89 -18.93 20.09 4.38
CA GLU A 89 -19.15 20.85 5.58
C GLU A 89 -17.83 21.35 6.21
N ALA A 90 -16.79 20.51 6.24
CA ALA A 90 -15.48 20.88 6.77
C ALA A 90 -14.81 21.98 5.95
N VAL A 91 -14.85 21.88 4.60
CA VAL A 91 -14.29 22.91 3.69
C VAL A 91 -14.92 24.29 3.95
N ALA A 92 -16.22 24.35 4.23
CA ALA A 92 -16.91 25.61 4.51
C ALA A 92 -16.41 26.31 5.80
N ARG A 93 -15.76 25.56 6.72
CA ARG A 93 -15.17 26.11 7.96
C ARG A 93 -13.69 26.46 7.81
N GLY A 94 -13.04 26.08 6.73
CA GLY A 94 -11.61 26.31 6.45
C GLY A 94 -10.82 25.04 6.30
N THR A 95 -9.70 25.13 5.58
CA THR A 95 -8.90 23.97 5.16
C THR A 95 -7.65 23.72 6.01
N SER A 96 -7.17 24.76 6.74
CA SER A 96 -5.97 24.68 7.59
C SER A 96 -5.92 25.87 8.53
N TYR A 97 -5.51 25.66 9.78
CA TYR A 97 -5.53 26.72 10.80
C TYR A 97 -4.15 27.04 11.40
N GLY A 98 -3.16 26.15 11.26
CA GLY A 98 -1.87 26.27 11.95
C GLY A 98 -2.01 26.21 13.49
N ALA A 99 -3.09 25.60 13.98
CA ALA A 99 -3.44 25.43 15.38
C ALA A 99 -4.12 24.06 15.59
N PRO A 100 -4.09 23.48 16.80
CA PRO A 100 -4.76 22.23 17.12
C PRO A 100 -6.27 22.29 16.89
N THR A 101 -6.86 21.14 16.52
CA THR A 101 -8.30 20.99 16.33
C THR A 101 -8.85 19.83 17.16
N GLU A 102 -10.14 19.86 17.46
CA GLU A 102 -10.84 18.76 18.15
C GLU A 102 -10.78 17.46 17.32
N LEU A 103 -10.85 17.58 15.98
CA LEU A 103 -10.79 16.44 15.05
C LEU A 103 -9.50 15.62 15.17
N GLU A 104 -8.37 16.26 15.49
CA GLU A 104 -7.11 15.56 15.75
C GLU A 104 -7.22 14.66 16.98
N VAL A 105 -7.86 15.16 18.04
CA VAL A 105 -8.08 14.38 19.27
C VAL A 105 -9.03 13.22 19.02
N GLU A 106 -10.13 13.46 18.30
CA GLU A 106 -11.11 12.43 17.97
C GLU A 106 -10.50 11.32 17.11
N LEU A 107 -9.75 11.67 16.06
CA LEU A 107 -9.12 10.67 15.20
C LEU A 107 -8.00 9.91 15.94
N ALA A 108 -7.22 10.59 16.78
CA ALA A 108 -6.21 9.93 17.61
C ALA A 108 -6.86 8.91 18.55
N GLN A 109 -7.95 9.29 19.22
CA GLN A 109 -8.69 8.37 20.10
C GLN A 109 -9.27 7.18 19.32
N GLN A 110 -9.85 7.43 18.13
CA GLN A 110 -10.38 6.37 17.28
C GLN A 110 -9.28 5.37 16.86
N VAL A 111 -8.07 5.84 16.57
CA VAL A 111 -6.92 4.98 16.26
C VAL A 111 -6.50 4.18 17.50
N ILE A 112 -6.41 4.81 18.66
CA ILE A 112 -6.07 4.14 19.94
C ILE A 112 -7.09 3.05 20.29
N ASP A 113 -8.38 3.33 20.10
CA ASP A 113 -9.44 2.37 20.40
C ASP A 113 -9.44 1.14 19.46
N LEU A 114 -8.97 1.31 18.22
CA LEU A 114 -8.98 0.25 17.21
C LEU A 114 -7.67 -0.55 17.16
N VAL A 115 -6.52 0.08 17.38
CA VAL A 115 -5.19 -0.51 17.15
C VAL A 115 -4.56 -0.91 18.48
N PRO A 116 -4.45 -2.21 18.80
CA PRO A 116 -4.21 -2.70 20.17
C PRO A 116 -2.91 -2.21 20.85
N SER A 117 -1.82 -2.03 20.08
CA SER A 117 -0.52 -1.62 20.66
C SER A 117 -0.38 -0.12 20.86
N VAL A 118 -1.32 0.68 20.33
CA VAL A 118 -1.19 2.13 20.24
C VAL A 118 -1.73 2.81 21.50
N GLU A 119 -0.87 3.59 22.16
CA GLU A 119 -1.19 4.40 23.34
C GLU A 119 -1.10 5.91 23.07
N MET A 120 -0.34 6.31 22.04
CA MET A 120 -0.21 7.70 21.55
C MET A 120 -0.01 7.73 20.04
N VAL A 121 -0.48 8.82 19.42
CA VAL A 121 -0.45 9.03 17.97
C VAL A 121 0.16 10.40 17.66
N ARG A 122 1.00 10.46 16.59
CA ARG A 122 1.42 11.72 15.97
C ARG A 122 1.07 11.67 14.49
N PHE A 123 0.22 12.60 14.04
CA PHE A 123 -0.14 12.74 12.63
C PHE A 123 0.94 13.44 11.82
N VAL A 124 1.08 13.01 10.58
CA VAL A 124 1.93 13.54 9.53
C VAL A 124 1.17 13.52 8.21
N ASN A 125 1.80 13.85 7.06
CA ASN A 125 1.07 14.00 5.79
C ASN A 125 1.19 12.80 4.85
N SER A 126 2.02 11.82 5.16
CA SER A 126 2.25 10.63 4.31
C SER A 126 2.80 9.45 5.11
N GLY A 127 2.68 8.24 4.53
CA GLY A 127 3.35 7.06 5.06
C GLY A 127 4.87 7.20 5.10
N THR A 128 5.49 7.90 4.13
CA THR A 128 6.92 8.20 4.14
C THR A 128 7.34 9.01 5.37
N GLU A 129 6.57 10.06 5.70
CA GLU A 129 6.83 10.85 6.89
C GLU A 129 6.64 10.03 8.17
N ALA A 130 5.65 9.13 8.19
CA ALA A 130 5.39 8.25 9.33
C ALA A 130 6.57 7.31 9.58
N THR A 131 7.02 6.57 8.58
CA THR A 131 8.12 5.62 8.68
C THR A 131 9.46 6.31 8.96
N MET A 132 9.74 7.42 8.26
CA MET A 132 10.93 8.25 8.52
C MET A 132 10.98 8.72 9.97
N SER A 133 9.85 9.16 10.52
CA SER A 133 9.75 9.65 11.89
C SER A 133 9.85 8.51 12.92
N ALA A 134 9.22 7.36 12.64
CA ALA A 134 9.33 6.16 13.48
C ALA A 134 10.77 5.66 13.59
N LEU A 135 11.52 5.63 12.49
CA LEU A 135 12.95 5.25 12.51
C LEU A 135 13.82 6.25 13.27
N ARG A 136 13.55 7.56 13.10
CA ARG A 136 14.24 8.59 13.90
C ARG A 136 13.94 8.41 15.39
N LEU A 137 12.67 8.11 15.72
CA LEU A 137 12.24 7.87 17.09
C LEU A 137 12.90 6.62 17.69
N ALA A 138 12.97 5.53 16.92
CA ALA A 138 13.67 4.30 17.35
C ALA A 138 15.14 4.55 17.67
N ARG A 139 15.84 5.31 16.82
CA ARG A 139 17.23 5.72 17.06
C ARG A 139 17.37 6.61 18.29
N ALA A 140 16.47 7.57 18.45
CA ALA A 140 16.51 8.48 19.61
C ALA A 140 16.24 7.76 20.93
N TYR A 141 15.30 6.81 20.93
CA TYR A 141 14.93 6.06 22.13
C TYR A 141 16.01 5.05 22.54
N THR A 142 16.58 4.32 21.58
CA THR A 142 17.56 3.26 21.86
C THR A 142 19.00 3.77 21.94
N GLY A 143 19.30 4.95 21.39
CA GLY A 143 20.67 5.47 21.24
C GLY A 143 21.49 4.72 20.17
N ARG A 144 20.86 3.89 19.35
CA ARG A 144 21.50 3.03 18.33
C ARG A 144 21.25 3.59 16.93
N ALA A 145 22.10 3.24 15.94
CA ALA A 145 22.04 3.82 14.60
C ALA A 145 21.38 2.92 13.55
N LYS A 146 21.58 1.60 13.63
CA LYS A 146 21.22 0.68 12.56
C LYS A 146 19.75 0.29 12.59
N ILE A 147 19.18 0.10 11.39
CA ILE A 147 17.81 -0.39 11.19
C ILE A 147 17.86 -1.64 10.31
N VAL A 148 17.05 -2.62 10.61
CA VAL A 148 16.79 -3.77 9.73
C VAL A 148 15.48 -3.55 8.99
N LYS A 149 15.49 -3.77 7.67
CA LYS A 149 14.31 -3.86 6.79
C LYS A 149 14.40 -5.10 5.91
N PHE A 150 13.34 -5.38 5.14
CA PHE A 150 13.29 -6.57 4.29
C PHE A 150 13.40 -6.24 2.80
N SER A 151 14.08 -7.11 2.05
CA SER A 151 14.24 -7.00 0.59
C SER A 151 12.88 -6.90 -0.08
N GLY A 152 12.74 -5.92 -0.99
CA GLY A 152 11.50 -5.71 -1.73
C GLY A 152 10.41 -4.97 -0.96
N CYS A 153 10.44 -4.92 0.37
CA CYS A 153 9.49 -4.14 1.15
C CYS A 153 9.68 -2.63 0.95
N TYR A 154 8.58 -1.91 0.88
CA TYR A 154 8.56 -0.47 0.68
C TYR A 154 8.01 0.26 1.91
N HIS A 155 8.80 1.18 2.43
CA HIS A 155 8.47 1.95 3.62
C HIS A 155 8.52 3.47 3.36
N GLY A 156 8.14 3.90 2.15
CA GLY A 156 8.29 5.28 1.71
C GLY A 156 9.66 5.56 1.07
N HIS A 157 9.88 6.82 0.69
CA HIS A 157 11.03 7.23 -0.12
C HIS A 157 12.05 8.11 0.64
N ALA A 158 12.13 8.00 1.97
CA ALA A 158 13.25 8.56 2.72
C ALA A 158 14.54 7.83 2.34
N ASP A 159 15.66 8.55 2.18
CA ASP A 159 16.93 8.03 1.66
C ASP A 159 17.36 6.71 2.29
N MET A 160 17.26 6.62 3.62
CA MET A 160 17.64 5.42 4.37
C MET A 160 16.74 4.19 4.06
N LEU A 161 15.56 4.39 3.48
CA LEU A 161 14.60 3.33 3.18
C LEU A 161 14.62 2.89 1.71
N LEU A 162 15.36 3.60 0.84
CA LEU A 162 15.44 3.29 -0.59
C LEU A 162 16.46 2.18 -0.92
N VAL A 163 17.14 1.63 0.07
CA VAL A 163 18.02 0.48 -0.10
C VAL A 163 17.18 -0.77 -0.37
N GLN A 164 17.37 -1.41 -1.51
CA GLN A 164 16.61 -2.60 -1.97
C GLN A 164 15.10 -2.49 -1.74
N ALA A 165 14.51 -1.35 -2.09
CA ALA A 165 13.09 -1.05 -1.86
C ALA A 165 12.19 -1.52 -3.01
N GLY A 166 11.08 -2.11 -2.66
CA GLY A 166 9.77 -2.42 -3.22
C GLY A 166 9.50 -2.46 -4.73
N SER A 167 8.23 -2.41 -5.06
CA SER A 167 7.68 -2.55 -6.43
C SER A 167 8.25 -1.55 -7.43
N GLY A 168 8.48 -0.30 -7.03
CA GLY A 168 9.09 0.71 -7.90
C GLY A 168 10.50 0.34 -8.33
N VAL A 169 11.32 -0.17 -7.42
CA VAL A 169 12.68 -0.68 -7.69
C VAL A 169 12.61 -2.00 -8.45
N ALA A 170 11.69 -2.90 -8.07
CA ALA A 170 11.45 -4.16 -8.78
C ALA A 170 11.00 -3.91 -10.23
N THR A 171 10.09 -2.99 -10.44
CA THR A 171 9.55 -2.60 -11.76
C THR A 171 10.60 -1.95 -12.64
N LEU A 172 11.49 -1.12 -12.09
CA LEU A 172 12.53 -0.43 -12.83
C LEU A 172 13.85 -1.20 -12.92
N GLY A 173 13.98 -2.32 -12.18
CA GLY A 173 15.20 -3.13 -12.14
C GLY A 173 16.42 -2.42 -11.50
N LEU A 174 16.19 -1.37 -10.72
CA LEU A 174 17.25 -0.61 -10.07
C LEU A 174 17.52 -1.16 -8.67
N PRO A 175 18.77 -1.54 -8.33
CA PRO A 175 19.10 -2.06 -7.01
C PRO A 175 19.01 -1.01 -5.90
N ASP A 176 19.34 0.24 -6.21
CA ASP A 176 19.33 1.39 -5.30
C ASP A 176 18.96 2.66 -6.06
N SER A 177 18.36 3.64 -5.38
CA SER A 177 18.03 4.91 -6.00
C SER A 177 19.29 5.80 -6.15
N PRO A 178 19.63 6.27 -7.35
CA PRO A 178 20.65 7.30 -7.52
C PRO A 178 20.34 8.54 -6.66
N GLY A 179 21.37 9.12 -6.06
CA GLY A 179 21.24 10.30 -5.19
C GLY A 179 21.18 9.97 -3.69
N VAL A 180 21.03 8.72 -3.30
CA VAL A 180 21.14 8.31 -1.90
C VAL A 180 22.63 8.23 -1.51
N PRO A 181 23.10 9.02 -0.50
CA PRO A 181 24.49 8.94 -0.05
C PRO A 181 24.81 7.57 0.57
N ALA A 182 25.98 7.02 0.24
CA ALA A 182 26.42 5.73 0.80
C ALA A 182 26.43 5.71 2.33
N ALA A 183 26.78 6.83 2.97
CA ALA A 183 26.74 6.96 4.42
C ALA A 183 25.33 6.83 5.00
N THR A 184 24.32 7.33 4.30
CA THR A 184 22.90 7.19 4.72
C THR A 184 22.42 5.76 4.59
N ALA A 185 22.84 5.06 3.52
CA ALA A 185 22.50 3.67 3.27
C ALA A 185 23.19 2.67 4.21
N ALA A 186 24.39 3.02 4.72
CA ALA A 186 25.26 2.13 5.51
C ALA A 186 24.63 1.65 6.84
N ASP A 187 23.67 2.40 7.39
CA ASP A 187 22.99 2.05 8.63
C ASP A 187 21.66 1.31 8.39
N THR A 188 21.35 0.95 7.15
CA THR A 188 20.18 0.14 6.81
C THR A 188 20.61 -1.26 6.40
N LEU A 189 20.31 -2.23 7.27
CA LEU A 189 20.60 -3.64 7.06
C LEU A 189 19.42 -4.32 6.38
N ILE A 190 19.69 -5.26 5.47
CA ILE A 190 18.68 -5.93 4.66
C ILE A 190 18.64 -7.41 5.01
N ALA A 191 17.45 -7.94 5.25
CA ALA A 191 17.17 -9.38 5.36
C ALA A 191 16.15 -9.82 4.31
N PRO A 192 16.12 -11.10 3.92
CA PRO A 192 14.97 -11.64 3.17
C PRO A 192 13.70 -11.65 4.02
N PHE A 193 12.56 -11.35 3.42
CA PHE A 193 11.26 -11.54 4.09
C PHE A 193 11.03 -13.03 4.35
N ASN A 194 10.41 -13.39 5.46
CA ASN A 194 10.21 -14.78 5.91
C ASN A 194 11.49 -15.54 6.31
N ASP A 195 12.64 -14.87 6.48
CA ASP A 195 13.89 -15.49 6.97
C ASP A 195 14.29 -14.88 8.33
N LEU A 196 13.72 -15.44 9.41
CA LEU A 196 14.04 -15.00 10.79
C LEU A 196 15.53 -15.23 11.12
N ALA A 197 16.10 -16.35 10.65
CA ALA A 197 17.51 -16.67 10.90
C ALA A 197 18.48 -15.66 10.27
N ALA A 198 18.10 -15.05 9.13
CA ALA A 198 18.88 -13.95 8.56
C ALA A 198 18.90 -12.73 9.48
N VAL A 199 17.78 -12.42 10.16
CA VAL A 199 17.71 -11.30 11.11
C VAL A 199 18.53 -11.61 12.37
N GLU A 200 18.48 -12.84 12.89
CA GLU A 200 19.31 -13.30 14.01
C GLU A 200 20.81 -13.09 13.70
N ARG A 201 21.28 -13.52 12.53
CA ARG A 201 22.66 -13.27 12.08
C ARG A 201 23.04 -11.79 12.02
N LEU A 202 22.09 -10.90 11.68
CA LEU A 202 22.35 -9.46 11.72
C LEU A 202 22.54 -8.95 13.15
N PHE A 203 21.75 -9.42 14.11
CA PHE A 203 21.95 -9.07 15.53
C PHE A 203 23.27 -9.59 16.07
N GLU A 204 23.68 -10.81 15.68
CA GLU A 204 25.00 -11.37 16.02
C GLU A 204 26.16 -10.54 15.42
N ALA A 205 26.01 -10.08 14.16
CA ALA A 205 27.03 -9.31 13.47
C ALA A 205 27.13 -7.85 13.97
N TYR A 206 26.05 -7.29 14.51
CA TYR A 206 25.97 -5.91 14.98
C TYR A 206 25.43 -5.79 16.41
N PRO A 207 26.07 -6.42 17.40
CA PRO A 207 25.56 -6.49 18.77
C PRO A 207 25.42 -5.07 19.37
N GLY A 208 24.23 -4.78 19.91
CA GLY A 208 23.91 -3.49 20.53
C GLY A 208 23.87 -2.28 19.57
N GLN A 209 23.86 -2.48 18.24
CA GLN A 209 23.87 -1.38 17.26
C GLN A 209 22.53 -1.20 16.54
N ILE A 210 21.64 -2.21 16.57
CA ILE A 210 20.36 -2.18 15.86
C ILE A 210 19.33 -1.49 16.75
N ALA A 211 18.77 -0.37 16.26
CA ALA A 211 17.74 0.42 16.92
C ALA A 211 16.35 -0.22 16.78
N GLY A 212 16.10 -0.84 15.64
CA GLY A 212 14.81 -1.49 15.39
C GLY A 212 14.77 -2.28 14.08
N VAL A 213 13.74 -3.10 13.98
CA VAL A 213 13.37 -3.85 12.77
C VAL A 213 12.04 -3.29 12.27
N ILE A 214 12.01 -2.81 11.02
CA ILE A 214 10.76 -2.38 10.36
C ILE A 214 10.30 -3.44 9.38
N VAL A 215 9.02 -3.82 9.44
CA VAL A 215 8.44 -4.85 8.58
C VAL A 215 7.02 -4.49 8.15
N GLU A 216 6.70 -4.72 6.86
CA GLU A 216 5.32 -4.84 6.41
C GLU A 216 4.79 -6.19 6.91
N PRO A 217 3.66 -6.27 7.65
CA PRO A 217 3.16 -7.56 8.12
C PRO A 217 2.70 -8.47 6.96
N ILE A 218 2.27 -7.87 5.85
CA ILE A 218 2.07 -8.51 4.54
C ILE A 218 2.94 -7.73 3.57
N ALA A 219 3.88 -8.39 2.90
CA ALA A 219 4.72 -7.71 1.93
C ALA A 219 3.93 -7.45 0.65
N ALA A 220 3.29 -6.27 0.58
CA ALA A 220 2.33 -5.90 -0.45
C ALA A 220 2.94 -5.04 -1.58
N ASN A 221 4.23 -4.77 -1.52
CA ASN A 221 5.00 -4.06 -2.55
C ASN A 221 5.94 -4.99 -3.36
N ILE A 222 5.82 -6.29 -3.16
CA ILE A 222 6.41 -7.33 -4.00
C ILE A 222 5.33 -8.24 -4.59
N GLY A 223 4.07 -7.80 -4.55
CA GLY A 223 2.83 -8.49 -4.85
C GLY A 223 2.01 -8.67 -3.57
N PHE A 224 1.65 -9.91 -3.21
CA PHE A 224 0.92 -10.20 -1.99
C PHE A 224 1.55 -11.42 -1.30
N VAL A 225 2.57 -11.18 -0.48
CA VAL A 225 3.29 -12.26 0.22
C VAL A 225 2.92 -12.23 1.69
N LEU A 226 2.29 -13.31 2.15
CA LEU A 226 1.91 -13.51 3.55
C LEU A 226 3.13 -13.89 4.40
N PRO A 227 3.14 -13.48 5.68
CA PRO A 227 4.16 -13.94 6.60
C PRO A 227 4.00 -15.45 6.84
N GLN A 228 5.11 -16.18 6.88
CA GLN A 228 5.11 -17.58 7.31
C GLN A 228 4.81 -17.66 8.80
N GLU A 229 4.26 -18.81 9.22
CA GLU A 229 3.96 -19.06 10.63
C GLU A 229 5.19 -18.84 11.52
N GLY A 230 5.03 -18.09 12.59
CA GLY A 230 6.11 -17.79 13.52
C GLY A 230 7.05 -16.65 13.11
N PHE A 231 7.03 -16.17 11.87
CA PHE A 231 7.97 -15.13 11.42
C PHE A 231 7.79 -13.79 12.18
N LEU A 232 6.59 -13.21 12.18
CA LEU A 232 6.34 -11.92 12.83
C LEU A 232 6.47 -11.98 14.35
N THR A 233 5.97 -13.06 14.96
CA THR A 233 6.11 -13.29 16.40
C THR A 233 7.56 -13.54 16.80
N GLY A 234 8.32 -14.25 15.97
CA GLY A 234 9.76 -14.42 16.13
C GLY A 234 10.53 -13.12 16.08
N LEU A 235 10.22 -12.24 15.10
CA LEU A 235 10.79 -10.89 15.01
C LEU A 235 10.51 -10.06 16.27
N GLN A 236 9.26 -10.09 16.75
CA GLN A 236 8.87 -9.38 17.97
C GLN A 236 9.66 -9.88 19.20
N HIS A 237 9.81 -11.20 19.36
CA HIS A 237 10.58 -11.79 20.45
C HIS A 237 12.07 -11.45 20.34
N LEU A 238 12.64 -11.54 19.15
CA LEU A 238 14.03 -11.21 18.89
C LEU A 238 14.32 -9.73 19.19
N CYS A 239 13.51 -8.80 18.70
CA CYS A 239 13.64 -7.39 19.01
C CYS A 239 13.61 -7.14 20.52
N ARG A 240 12.66 -7.75 21.23
CA ARG A 240 12.54 -7.60 22.69
C ARG A 240 13.77 -8.14 23.43
N SER A 241 14.31 -9.31 23.05
CA SER A 241 15.49 -9.88 23.68
C SER A 241 16.76 -9.06 23.45
N GLU A 242 16.87 -8.43 22.28
CA GLU A 242 18.01 -7.61 21.88
C GLU A 242 17.89 -6.13 22.29
N GLY A 243 16.75 -5.74 22.88
CA GLY A 243 16.46 -4.35 23.25
C GLY A 243 16.39 -3.41 22.04
N ALA A 244 15.97 -3.93 20.87
CA ALA A 244 15.64 -3.18 19.68
C ALA A 244 14.12 -2.99 19.59
N LEU A 245 13.64 -2.00 18.83
CA LEU A 245 12.21 -1.79 18.65
C LEU A 245 11.63 -2.62 17.50
N PHE A 246 10.51 -3.27 17.73
CA PHE A 246 9.70 -3.90 16.70
C PHE A 246 8.75 -2.86 16.11
N ILE A 247 8.97 -2.47 14.84
CA ILE A 247 8.24 -1.42 14.14
C ILE A 247 7.38 -2.07 13.07
N LEU A 248 6.07 -2.02 13.22
CA LEU A 248 5.14 -2.58 12.26
C LEU A 248 4.67 -1.49 11.28
N ASP A 249 5.00 -1.67 10.02
CA ASP A 249 4.51 -0.79 8.95
C ASP A 249 3.11 -1.24 8.49
N GLU A 250 2.12 -0.65 9.10
CA GLU A 250 0.70 -0.84 8.79
C GLU A 250 0.14 0.25 7.85
N VAL A 251 0.99 0.95 7.12
CA VAL A 251 0.54 1.95 6.14
C VAL A 251 -0.40 1.32 5.10
N MET A 252 -0.18 0.06 4.74
CA MET A 252 -1.05 -0.67 3.82
C MET A 252 -2.08 -1.54 4.55
N THR A 253 -1.66 -2.29 5.56
CA THR A 253 -2.47 -3.28 6.26
C THR A 253 -3.38 -2.69 7.35
N GLY A 254 -3.06 -1.52 7.87
CA GLY A 254 -3.88 -0.81 8.86
C GLY A 254 -5.30 -0.59 8.35
N PHE A 255 -6.29 -1.07 9.12
CA PHE A 255 -7.73 -1.01 8.80
C PHE A 255 -8.13 -1.77 7.52
N ARG A 256 -7.19 -2.49 6.90
CA ARG A 256 -7.44 -3.33 5.73
C ARG A 256 -7.29 -4.82 6.00
N ALA A 257 -6.30 -5.25 6.78
CA ALA A 257 -6.16 -6.65 7.19
C ALA A 257 -7.23 -7.04 8.19
N SER A 258 -7.55 -6.15 9.11
CA SER A 258 -8.69 -6.16 10.02
C SER A 258 -9.01 -4.70 10.45
N PRO A 259 -10.11 -4.42 11.14
CA PRO A 259 -10.37 -3.09 11.69
C PRO A 259 -9.28 -2.57 12.64
N GLY A 260 -8.52 -3.45 13.29
CA GLY A 260 -7.37 -3.14 14.14
C GLY A 260 -6.01 -3.38 13.46
N GLY A 261 -5.99 -3.54 12.14
CA GLY A 261 -4.78 -3.84 11.36
C GLY A 261 -4.33 -5.30 11.47
N ALA A 262 -3.17 -5.60 10.92
CA ALA A 262 -2.57 -6.93 10.97
C ALA A 262 -2.17 -7.33 12.40
N GLN A 263 -1.79 -6.36 13.23
CA GLN A 263 -1.44 -6.62 14.63
C GLN A 263 -2.60 -7.19 15.44
N ALA A 264 -3.83 -6.69 15.22
CA ALA A 264 -5.01 -7.26 15.87
C ALA A 264 -5.33 -8.66 15.35
N LEU A 265 -5.15 -8.90 14.04
CA LEU A 265 -5.40 -10.19 13.40
C LEU A 265 -4.47 -11.30 13.95
N TRP A 266 -3.18 -10.98 14.17
CA TRP A 266 -2.16 -11.96 14.57
C TRP A 266 -1.69 -11.83 16.01
N GLY A 267 -2.35 -11.01 16.83
CA GLY A 267 -2.00 -10.84 18.26
C GLY A 267 -0.60 -10.27 18.47
N LEU A 268 -0.14 -9.39 17.60
CA LEU A 268 1.16 -8.73 17.71
C LEU A 268 1.09 -7.51 18.64
N ASP A 269 2.20 -7.23 19.31
CA ASP A 269 2.36 -6.07 20.20
C ASP A 269 3.63 -5.28 19.82
N PRO A 270 3.60 -4.57 18.68
CA PRO A 270 4.73 -3.76 18.25
C PRO A 270 4.98 -2.56 19.18
N ASP A 271 6.24 -2.11 19.21
CA ASP A 271 6.66 -0.93 19.96
C ASP A 271 6.20 0.35 19.25
N LEU A 272 6.27 0.36 17.92
CA LEU A 272 5.82 1.43 17.04
C LEU A 272 5.00 0.87 15.87
N THR A 273 3.99 1.61 15.47
CA THR A 273 3.13 1.34 14.31
C THR A 273 3.11 2.55 13.39
N CYS A 274 3.36 2.33 12.09
CA CYS A 274 3.19 3.35 11.07
C CYS A 274 1.85 3.16 10.37
N LEU A 275 1.08 4.23 10.21
CA LEU A 275 -0.23 4.24 9.58
C LEU A 275 -0.28 5.27 8.44
N GLY A 276 -1.19 5.07 7.51
CA GLY A 276 -1.44 5.95 6.38
C GLY A 276 -2.67 5.52 5.60
N LYS A 277 -2.74 5.90 4.34
CA LYS A 277 -3.79 5.45 3.40
C LYS A 277 -5.21 5.56 3.98
N VAL A 278 -5.76 4.48 4.55
CA VAL A 278 -7.15 4.42 5.05
C VAL A 278 -7.45 5.49 6.09
N ILE A 279 -6.49 5.81 6.99
CA ILE A 279 -6.71 6.86 8.00
C ILE A 279 -6.91 8.26 7.41
N GLY A 280 -6.69 8.44 6.12
CA GLY A 280 -6.96 9.68 5.39
C GLY A 280 -8.25 9.68 4.60
N GLY A 281 -8.93 8.53 4.45
CA GLY A 281 -10.17 8.44 3.68
C GLY A 281 -10.03 8.95 2.23
N GLY A 282 -8.84 8.85 1.64
CA GLY A 282 -8.50 9.37 0.32
C GLY A 282 -7.73 10.70 0.31
N LEU A 283 -7.56 11.35 1.45
CA LEU A 283 -6.76 12.58 1.61
C LEU A 283 -5.35 12.28 2.15
N PRO A 284 -4.36 13.19 1.90
CA PRO A 284 -2.98 13.01 2.36
C PRO A 284 -2.88 13.03 3.87
N VAL A 285 -2.49 11.89 4.45
CA VAL A 285 -2.21 11.73 5.88
C VAL A 285 -1.32 10.52 6.11
N GLY A 286 -0.57 10.56 7.17
CA GLY A 286 0.10 9.43 7.81
C GLY A 286 0.09 9.63 9.31
N ALA A 287 0.50 8.60 10.05
CA ALA A 287 0.74 8.69 11.47
C ALA A 287 1.82 7.69 11.88
N TYR A 288 2.61 8.04 12.89
CA TYR A 288 3.36 7.09 13.66
C TYR A 288 2.84 7.10 15.08
N ALA A 289 2.73 5.93 15.65
CA ALA A 289 2.02 5.68 16.88
C ALA A 289 2.71 4.54 17.65
N GLY A 290 2.41 4.36 18.91
CA GLY A 290 2.96 3.25 19.70
C GLY A 290 2.90 3.47 21.19
N LYS A 291 3.81 2.81 21.90
CA LYS A 291 3.88 2.84 23.36
C LYS A 291 4.18 4.26 23.86
N ARG A 292 3.46 4.71 24.87
CA ARG A 292 3.58 6.05 25.45
C ARG A 292 5.00 6.43 25.81
N ALA A 293 5.73 5.55 26.49
CA ALA A 293 7.11 5.79 26.90
C ALA A 293 8.07 6.08 25.73
N ILE A 294 7.80 5.53 24.56
CA ILE A 294 8.57 5.78 23.33
C ILE A 294 8.08 7.08 22.69
N MET A 295 6.78 7.26 22.57
CA MET A 295 6.19 8.42 21.89
C MET A 295 6.46 9.74 22.64
N GLU A 296 6.64 9.72 23.95
CA GLU A 296 7.00 10.89 24.76
C GLU A 296 8.42 11.42 24.48
N MET A 297 9.25 10.68 23.73
CA MET A 297 10.52 11.21 23.20
C MET A 297 10.31 12.28 22.11
N VAL A 298 9.11 12.40 21.56
CA VAL A 298 8.79 13.37 20.50
C VAL A 298 8.58 14.76 21.09
N ALA A 299 9.18 15.78 20.47
CA ALA A 299 8.98 17.18 20.87
C ALA A 299 7.48 17.58 20.76
N PRO A 300 6.93 18.41 21.68
CA PRO A 300 7.63 19.21 22.68
C PRO A 300 7.91 18.50 24.03
N VAL A 301 7.46 17.26 24.21
CA VAL A 301 7.68 16.52 25.47
C VAL A 301 9.11 16.06 25.58
N GLY A 302 9.62 15.37 24.55
CA GLY A 302 10.98 14.89 24.48
C GLY A 302 11.85 15.66 23.46
N PRO A 303 13.09 15.23 23.25
CA PRO A 303 14.07 15.94 22.42
C PRO A 303 13.97 15.64 20.90
N MET A 304 13.24 14.60 20.48
CA MET A 304 13.19 14.20 19.08
C MET A 304 12.29 15.14 18.29
N TYR A 305 12.88 15.90 17.35
CA TYR A 305 12.14 16.89 16.57
C TYR A 305 11.43 16.27 15.37
N GLN A 306 10.15 16.62 15.23
CA GLN A 306 9.31 16.42 14.04
C GLN A 306 8.25 17.55 14.00
N ALA A 307 8.04 18.13 12.82
CA ALA A 307 7.01 19.14 12.57
C ALA A 307 6.45 19.00 11.16
N GLY A 308 5.22 19.46 10.96
CA GLY A 308 4.56 19.49 9.65
C GLY A 308 3.46 20.56 9.63
N THR A 309 3.53 21.47 8.68
CA THR A 309 2.57 22.60 8.56
C THR A 309 1.13 22.12 8.42
N LEU A 310 0.90 21.04 7.65
CA LEU A 310 -0.44 20.50 7.37
C LEU A 310 -0.74 19.22 8.15
N SER A 311 0.15 18.81 9.07
CA SER A 311 -0.11 17.67 9.96
C SER A 311 -1.34 17.96 10.83
N GLY A 312 -2.31 17.05 10.82
CA GLY A 312 -3.56 17.25 11.56
C GLY A 312 -4.55 18.22 10.89
N ASN A 313 -4.41 18.52 9.59
CA ASN A 313 -5.32 19.41 8.91
C ASN A 313 -6.79 18.90 8.99
N PRO A 314 -7.77 19.81 9.12
CA PRO A 314 -9.15 19.43 9.42
C PRO A 314 -9.81 18.58 8.32
N LEU A 315 -9.39 18.70 7.08
CA LEU A 315 -9.98 17.91 5.99
C LEU A 315 -9.55 16.45 6.05
N ALA A 316 -8.24 16.19 6.22
CA ALA A 316 -7.73 14.83 6.36
C ALA A 316 -8.24 14.17 7.65
N MET A 317 -8.31 14.91 8.76
CA MET A 317 -8.88 14.41 10.02
C MET A 317 -10.36 14.06 9.87
N THR A 318 -11.15 14.91 9.22
CA THR A 318 -12.58 14.67 8.95
C THR A 318 -12.77 13.42 8.08
N ALA A 319 -12.04 13.33 6.95
CA ALA A 319 -12.17 12.19 6.05
C ALA A 319 -11.77 10.88 6.74
N GLY A 320 -10.65 10.87 7.46
CA GLY A 320 -10.19 9.71 8.20
C GLY A 320 -11.17 9.24 9.27
N LEU A 321 -11.62 10.18 10.12
CA LEU A 321 -12.56 9.90 11.21
C LEU A 321 -13.88 9.30 10.70
N VAL A 322 -14.46 9.92 9.65
CA VAL A 322 -15.70 9.42 9.05
C VAL A 322 -15.48 8.07 8.39
N THR A 323 -14.36 7.88 7.69
CA THR A 323 -14.04 6.59 7.06
C THR A 323 -13.92 5.47 8.10
N LEU A 324 -13.21 5.68 9.20
CA LEU A 324 -13.07 4.65 10.23
C LEU A 324 -14.41 4.37 10.94
N ARG A 325 -15.21 5.40 11.20
CA ARG A 325 -16.57 5.23 11.78
C ARG A 325 -17.48 4.43 10.87
N GLU A 326 -17.46 4.67 9.55
CA GLU A 326 -18.25 3.88 8.60
C GLU A 326 -17.73 2.43 8.50
N LEU A 327 -16.42 2.25 8.41
CA LEU A 327 -15.79 0.93 8.29
C LEU A 327 -16.08 0.02 9.49
N THR A 328 -16.14 0.59 10.69
CA THR A 328 -16.34 -0.15 11.94
C THR A 328 -17.81 -0.38 12.32
N LYS A 329 -18.75 0.04 11.48
CA LYS A 329 -20.16 -0.32 11.65
C LYS A 329 -20.32 -1.86 11.55
N PRO A 330 -21.24 -2.44 12.35
CA PRO A 330 -21.45 -3.89 12.33
C PRO A 330 -21.66 -4.45 10.92
N GLY A 331 -20.90 -5.49 10.57
CA GLY A 331 -20.99 -6.22 9.31
C GLY A 331 -20.31 -5.57 8.09
N VAL A 332 -19.90 -4.30 8.15
CA VAL A 332 -19.28 -3.61 6.99
C VAL A 332 -17.96 -4.26 6.63
N PHE A 333 -17.05 -4.40 7.58
CA PHE A 333 -15.75 -5.02 7.31
C PHE A 333 -15.86 -6.49 6.91
N ASP A 334 -16.75 -7.23 7.57
CA ASP A 334 -16.98 -8.65 7.30
C ASP A 334 -17.48 -8.87 5.86
N ALA A 335 -18.40 -8.01 5.38
CA ALA A 335 -18.87 -8.06 3.99
C ALA A 335 -17.74 -7.80 2.98
N ILE A 336 -16.86 -6.83 3.27
CA ILE A 336 -15.69 -6.55 2.42
C ILE A 336 -14.74 -7.76 2.39
N ALA A 337 -14.45 -8.36 3.54
CA ALA A 337 -13.58 -9.52 3.63
C ALA A 337 -14.17 -10.74 2.90
N ALA A 338 -15.47 -10.97 3.02
CA ALA A 338 -16.17 -12.03 2.29
C ALA A 338 -16.14 -11.83 0.77
N ALA A 339 -16.35 -10.59 0.30
CA ALA A 339 -16.25 -10.26 -1.13
C ALA A 339 -14.82 -10.47 -1.64
N THR A 340 -13.80 -10.13 -0.83
CA THR A 340 -12.39 -10.35 -1.16
C THR A 340 -12.08 -11.84 -1.31
N ALA A 341 -12.49 -12.65 -0.37
CA ALA A 341 -12.29 -14.11 -0.42
C ALA A 341 -13.01 -14.73 -1.63
N ARG A 342 -14.25 -14.32 -1.92
CA ARG A 342 -14.99 -14.79 -3.08
C ARG A 342 -14.28 -14.48 -4.40
N LEU A 343 -13.76 -13.26 -4.56
CA LEU A 343 -13.00 -12.88 -5.75
C LEU A 343 -11.75 -13.76 -5.92
N VAL A 344 -10.96 -13.91 -4.86
CA VAL A 344 -9.70 -14.67 -4.92
C VAL A 344 -9.94 -16.14 -5.19
N ASN A 345 -10.89 -16.77 -4.50
CA ASN A 345 -11.24 -18.16 -4.72
C ASN A 345 -11.72 -18.39 -6.17
N GLY A 346 -12.55 -17.48 -6.71
CA GLY A 346 -12.99 -17.56 -8.10
C GLY A 346 -11.84 -17.43 -9.12
N ILE A 347 -10.86 -16.55 -8.85
CA ILE A 347 -9.66 -16.41 -9.68
C ILE A 347 -8.85 -17.72 -9.66
N GLU A 348 -8.65 -18.33 -8.47
CA GLU A 348 -7.91 -19.59 -8.33
C GLU A 348 -8.62 -20.77 -9.01
N GLU A 349 -9.94 -20.87 -8.85
CA GLU A 349 -10.76 -21.90 -9.51
C GLU A 349 -10.70 -21.78 -11.04
N LEU A 350 -10.81 -20.58 -11.59
CA LEU A 350 -10.69 -20.31 -13.02
C LEU A 350 -9.28 -20.61 -13.54
N ALA A 351 -8.25 -20.21 -12.85
CA ALA A 351 -6.87 -20.53 -13.22
C ALA A 351 -6.64 -22.04 -13.26
N ALA A 352 -7.12 -22.77 -12.25
CA ALA A 352 -7.04 -24.23 -12.21
C ALA A 352 -7.83 -24.88 -13.36
N HIS A 353 -9.04 -24.37 -13.68
CA HIS A 353 -9.87 -24.86 -14.78
C HIS A 353 -9.16 -24.76 -16.15
N TYR A 354 -8.46 -23.64 -16.39
CA TYR A 354 -7.72 -23.40 -17.63
C TYR A 354 -6.25 -23.86 -17.59
N GLY A 355 -5.83 -24.57 -16.54
CA GLY A 355 -4.45 -25.09 -16.43
C GLY A 355 -3.38 -24.02 -16.27
N ILE A 356 -3.74 -22.81 -15.85
CA ILE A 356 -2.84 -21.66 -15.72
C ILE A 356 -2.15 -21.70 -14.34
N PRO A 357 -0.81 -21.81 -14.29
CA PRO A 357 -0.08 -21.73 -13.03
C PRO A 357 -0.27 -20.36 -12.35
N LEU A 358 -0.89 -20.37 -11.16
CA LEU A 358 -1.22 -19.15 -10.42
C LEU A 358 -1.01 -19.38 -8.92
N GLN A 359 -0.58 -18.35 -8.21
CA GLN A 359 -0.61 -18.26 -6.76
C GLN A 359 -1.40 -17.01 -6.39
N ALA A 360 -2.42 -17.14 -5.56
CA ALA A 360 -3.19 -16.01 -5.06
C ALA A 360 -3.27 -16.04 -3.54
N GLY A 361 -3.73 -14.95 -2.94
CA GLY A 361 -3.99 -14.84 -1.52
C GLY A 361 -4.74 -13.58 -1.17
N CYS A 362 -5.40 -13.59 -0.02
CA CYS A 362 -6.11 -12.43 0.50
C CYS A 362 -6.05 -12.36 2.02
N THR A 363 -6.25 -11.16 2.54
CA THR A 363 -6.41 -10.89 3.98
C THR A 363 -7.28 -9.65 4.16
N GLY A 364 -8.41 -9.79 4.82
CA GLY A 364 -9.37 -8.70 4.99
C GLY A 364 -9.84 -8.14 3.65
N SER A 365 -9.51 -6.88 3.36
CA SER A 365 -9.89 -6.18 2.13
C SER A 365 -8.76 -6.06 1.11
N MET A 366 -7.69 -6.85 1.26
CA MET A 366 -6.50 -6.86 0.43
C MET A 366 -6.34 -8.23 -0.24
N PHE A 367 -5.84 -8.23 -1.45
CA PHE A 367 -5.53 -9.46 -2.18
C PHE A 367 -4.36 -9.24 -3.15
N GLY A 368 -3.86 -10.34 -3.69
CA GLY A 368 -2.93 -10.33 -4.81
C GLY A 368 -2.85 -11.70 -5.45
N PHE A 369 -2.37 -11.72 -6.68
CA PHE A 369 -2.11 -12.96 -7.39
C PHE A 369 -0.92 -12.81 -8.34
N TYR A 370 -0.23 -13.93 -8.56
CA TYR A 370 0.86 -14.04 -9.50
C TYR A 370 0.53 -15.10 -10.53
N PHE A 371 0.67 -14.77 -11.79
CA PHE A 371 0.91 -15.80 -12.81
C PHE A 371 2.32 -16.33 -12.62
N LEU A 372 2.46 -17.64 -12.62
CA LEU A 372 3.73 -18.33 -12.42
C LEU A 372 4.27 -18.87 -13.76
N LYS A 373 5.59 -18.84 -13.93
CA LYS A 373 6.26 -19.42 -15.11
C LYS A 373 6.06 -20.93 -15.24
N SER A 374 5.81 -21.62 -14.11
CA SER A 374 5.55 -23.06 -14.08
C SER A 374 4.78 -23.47 -12.82
N ALA A 375 4.02 -24.55 -12.91
CA ALA A 375 3.29 -25.13 -11.78
C ALA A 375 4.26 -25.62 -10.67
N GLY A 376 3.76 -25.64 -9.44
CA GLY A 376 4.50 -26.11 -8.26
C GLY A 376 5.57 -25.14 -7.73
N ARG A 377 5.66 -23.93 -8.28
CA ARG A 377 6.48 -22.84 -7.72
C ARG A 377 5.69 -22.09 -6.67
N VAL A 378 6.40 -21.61 -5.63
CA VAL A 378 5.81 -20.83 -4.54
C VAL A 378 6.63 -19.55 -4.36
N ILE A 379 5.94 -18.43 -4.25
CA ILE A 379 6.51 -17.12 -3.97
C ILE A 379 6.34 -16.84 -2.47
N THR A 380 7.46 -16.69 -1.78
CA THR A 380 7.52 -16.45 -0.33
C THR A 380 8.32 -15.20 0.04
N ASP A 381 9.03 -14.63 -0.93
CA ASP A 381 9.88 -13.46 -0.75
C ASP A 381 10.15 -12.74 -2.09
N TYR A 382 10.95 -11.68 -2.03
CA TYR A 382 11.30 -10.88 -3.21
C TYR A 382 12.11 -11.66 -4.26
N ALA A 383 13.03 -12.54 -3.84
CA ALA A 383 13.87 -13.31 -4.75
C ALA A 383 13.03 -14.32 -5.55
N THR A 384 12.17 -15.07 -4.85
CA THR A 384 11.25 -16.03 -5.46
C THR A 384 10.19 -15.34 -6.33
N ALA A 385 9.73 -14.13 -5.96
CA ALA A 385 8.82 -13.36 -6.79
C ALA A 385 9.47 -12.98 -8.13
N ARG A 386 10.71 -12.50 -8.13
CA ARG A 386 11.46 -12.18 -9.36
C ARG A 386 11.75 -13.41 -10.21
N GLU A 387 12.04 -14.55 -9.59
CA GLU A 387 12.38 -15.79 -10.30
C GLU A 387 11.15 -16.43 -10.93
N HIS A 388 10.04 -16.53 -10.20
CA HIS A 388 8.91 -17.39 -10.57
C HIS A 388 7.73 -16.67 -11.20
N ALA A 389 7.58 -15.36 -10.98
CA ALA A 389 6.46 -14.59 -11.52
C ALA A 389 6.58 -14.41 -13.05
N ASP A 390 5.48 -14.65 -13.77
CA ASP A 390 5.35 -14.43 -15.20
C ASP A 390 4.75 -13.04 -15.47
N ALA A 391 5.65 -12.06 -15.59
CA ALA A 391 5.25 -10.68 -15.84
C ALA A 391 4.66 -10.46 -17.24
N ALA A 392 5.06 -11.26 -18.23
CA ALA A 392 4.56 -11.14 -19.60
C ALA A 392 3.11 -11.63 -19.70
N ARG A 393 2.78 -12.76 -19.04
CA ARG A 393 1.39 -13.23 -18.93
C ARG A 393 0.52 -12.24 -18.18
N TYR A 394 1.02 -11.71 -17.05
CA TYR A 394 0.29 -10.68 -16.32
C TYR A 394 -0.01 -9.45 -17.18
N ALA A 395 0.93 -8.98 -17.98
CA ALA A 395 0.73 -7.82 -18.84
C ALA A 395 -0.38 -8.05 -19.88
N ARG A 396 -0.44 -9.23 -20.51
CA ARG A 396 -1.52 -9.59 -21.42
C ARG A 396 -2.87 -9.67 -20.72
N PHE A 397 -2.92 -10.37 -19.58
CA PHE A 397 -4.11 -10.47 -18.75
C PHE A 397 -4.60 -9.09 -18.30
N PHE A 398 -3.71 -8.22 -17.86
CA PHE A 398 -4.04 -6.84 -17.46
C PHE A 398 -4.78 -6.08 -18.58
N HIS A 399 -4.28 -6.15 -19.81
CA HIS A 399 -4.92 -5.50 -20.95
C HIS A 399 -6.26 -6.15 -21.29
N ALA A 400 -6.35 -7.47 -21.27
CA ALA A 400 -7.61 -8.19 -21.46
C ALA A 400 -8.68 -7.78 -20.42
N MET A 401 -8.28 -7.58 -19.16
CA MET A 401 -9.18 -7.08 -18.11
C MET A 401 -9.57 -5.63 -18.34
N LEU A 402 -8.61 -4.77 -18.71
CA LEU A 402 -8.88 -3.37 -18.97
C LEU A 402 -9.88 -3.18 -20.12
N GLU A 403 -9.77 -3.98 -21.19
CA GLU A 403 -10.71 -4.00 -22.31
C GLU A 403 -12.12 -4.44 -21.90
N ARG A 404 -12.24 -5.28 -20.86
CA ARG A 404 -13.51 -5.76 -20.28
C ARG A 404 -14.03 -4.88 -19.14
N GLY A 405 -13.45 -3.71 -18.94
CA GLY A 405 -13.88 -2.76 -17.92
C GLY A 405 -13.50 -3.15 -16.49
N VAL A 406 -12.40 -3.87 -16.30
CA VAL A 406 -11.81 -4.19 -14.98
C VAL A 406 -10.41 -3.61 -14.90
N TYR A 407 -10.16 -2.80 -13.86
CA TYR A 407 -8.89 -2.12 -13.66
C TYR A 407 -8.14 -2.70 -12.45
N PHE A 408 -7.29 -3.68 -12.69
CA PHE A 408 -6.31 -4.18 -11.73
C PHE A 408 -5.08 -3.26 -11.66
N ALA A 409 -4.18 -3.51 -10.72
CA ALA A 409 -2.92 -2.80 -10.67
C ALA A 409 -2.07 -3.06 -11.93
N PRO A 410 -1.39 -2.06 -12.52
CA PRO A 410 -0.55 -2.25 -13.71
C PRO A 410 0.80 -2.91 -13.37
N SER A 411 0.81 -3.83 -12.43
CA SER A 411 1.94 -4.68 -12.03
C SER A 411 1.45 -5.78 -11.10
N GLN A 412 1.85 -7.04 -11.33
CA GLN A 412 1.56 -8.12 -10.39
C GLN A 412 2.36 -8.06 -9.07
N PHE A 413 3.29 -7.09 -8.95
CA PHE A 413 4.01 -6.78 -7.73
C PHE A 413 3.30 -5.76 -6.85
N GLU A 414 2.06 -5.42 -7.15
CA GLU A 414 1.19 -4.57 -6.36
C GLU A 414 -0.01 -5.36 -5.82
N ALA A 415 -0.42 -5.06 -4.60
CA ALA A 415 -1.66 -5.59 -4.06
C ALA A 415 -2.89 -4.96 -4.72
N GLY A 416 -3.97 -5.74 -4.80
CA GLY A 416 -5.32 -5.28 -5.12
C GLY A 416 -6.15 -5.05 -3.86
N PHE A 417 -7.23 -4.29 -4.01
CA PHE A 417 -8.08 -3.87 -2.89
C PHE A 417 -9.56 -4.01 -3.20
N ILE A 418 -10.33 -4.35 -2.18
CA ILE A 418 -11.80 -4.36 -2.19
C ILE A 418 -12.30 -3.23 -1.29
N SER A 419 -13.46 -2.68 -1.62
CA SER A 419 -14.16 -1.68 -0.82
C SER A 419 -15.59 -2.13 -0.49
N SER A 420 -16.25 -1.41 0.42
CA SER A 420 -17.66 -1.66 0.74
C SER A 420 -18.63 -1.48 -0.44
N ALA A 421 -18.14 -0.92 -1.55
CA ALA A 421 -18.93 -0.72 -2.77
C ALA A 421 -18.76 -1.89 -3.79
N HIS A 422 -17.89 -2.87 -3.50
CA HIS A 422 -17.74 -4.07 -4.33
C HIS A 422 -18.73 -5.14 -3.85
N ASP A 423 -19.97 -5.00 -4.28
CA ASP A 423 -21.04 -5.94 -3.98
C ASP A 423 -20.94 -7.22 -4.82
N ASP A 424 -21.89 -8.14 -4.59
CA ASP A 424 -21.93 -9.43 -5.28
C ASP A 424 -22.04 -9.29 -6.80
N GLU A 425 -22.74 -8.28 -7.30
CA GLU A 425 -22.89 -8.03 -8.75
C GLU A 425 -21.55 -7.58 -9.36
N VAL A 426 -20.81 -6.71 -8.64
CA VAL A 426 -19.49 -6.24 -9.08
C VAL A 426 -18.48 -7.39 -9.12
N ILE A 427 -18.46 -8.23 -8.08
CA ILE A 427 -17.59 -9.41 -8.04
C ILE A 427 -17.92 -10.40 -9.16
N GLU A 428 -19.18 -10.68 -9.39
CA GLU A 428 -19.63 -11.59 -10.46
C GLU A 428 -19.19 -11.10 -11.85
N LYS A 429 -19.40 -9.82 -12.15
CA LYS A 429 -18.94 -9.20 -13.40
C LYS A 429 -17.44 -9.31 -13.58
N THR A 430 -16.70 -9.17 -12.48
CA THR A 430 -15.24 -9.30 -12.52
C THR A 430 -14.83 -10.74 -12.82
N LEU A 431 -15.47 -11.72 -12.16
CA LEU A 431 -15.16 -13.14 -12.40
C LEU A 431 -15.50 -13.56 -13.84
N GLN A 432 -16.59 -13.06 -14.43
CA GLN A 432 -16.91 -13.28 -15.84
C GLN A 432 -15.81 -12.73 -16.77
N ALA A 433 -15.33 -11.49 -16.50
CA ALA A 433 -14.23 -10.92 -17.27
C ALA A 433 -12.91 -11.72 -17.10
N VAL A 434 -12.63 -12.18 -15.87
CA VAL A 434 -11.48 -13.04 -15.57
C VAL A 434 -11.55 -14.36 -16.32
N GLU A 435 -12.71 -15.00 -16.34
CA GLU A 435 -12.93 -16.25 -17.08
C GLU A 435 -12.62 -16.09 -18.57
N GLU A 436 -13.19 -15.04 -19.20
CA GLU A 436 -12.92 -14.77 -20.62
C GLU A 436 -11.42 -14.51 -20.88
N GLY A 437 -10.75 -13.73 -20.03
CA GLY A 437 -9.32 -13.44 -20.17
C GLY A 437 -8.43 -14.67 -19.96
N MET A 438 -8.76 -15.52 -18.99
CA MET A 438 -8.02 -16.77 -18.75
C MET A 438 -8.22 -17.79 -19.86
N ARG A 439 -9.42 -17.87 -20.44
CA ARG A 439 -9.69 -18.72 -21.62
C ARG A 439 -8.81 -18.32 -22.80
N GLU A 440 -8.65 -17.01 -23.07
CA GLU A 440 -7.76 -16.54 -24.14
C GLU A 440 -6.30 -16.88 -23.89
N GLU A 441 -5.84 -16.80 -22.63
CA GLU A 441 -4.47 -17.20 -22.26
C GLU A 441 -4.25 -18.72 -22.31
N GLY A 442 -5.23 -19.53 -21.95
CA GLY A 442 -5.16 -20.99 -22.05
C GLY A 442 -5.04 -21.48 -23.49
N MET A 443 -5.84 -20.92 -24.42
CA MET A 443 -5.76 -21.27 -25.85
C MET A 443 -4.41 -20.93 -26.50
N ARG A 444 -3.70 -19.93 -26.01
CA ARG A 444 -2.36 -19.56 -26.54
C ARG A 444 -1.24 -20.52 -26.12
N GLU A 445 -1.44 -21.33 -25.09
CA GLU A 445 -0.47 -22.34 -24.66
C GLU A 445 -0.61 -23.67 -25.41
N GLU A 446 -1.76 -23.90 -26.07
CA GLU A 446 -2.00 -25.08 -26.89
C GLU A 446 -1.51 -24.91 -28.36
N GLU A 447 -1.23 -23.67 -28.79
CA GLU A 447 -0.62 -23.34 -30.09
C GLU A 447 0.92 -23.31 -30.02
#